data_406479e757c9b8cc8df02026cc05e9b4
#
_entry.id   406479e757c9b8cc8df02026cc05e9b4
#
_cell.length_a   1.000
_cell.length_b   1.000
_cell.length_c   1.000
_cell.angle_alpha   90.00
_cell.angle_beta   90.00
_cell.angle_gamma   90.00
#
_symmetry.space_group_name_H-M   'P 1'
#
loop_
_entity.id
_entity.type
_entity.pdbx_description
1 polymer ?
#
loop_
_entity_poly.entity_id
_entity_poly.type
_entity_poly.pdbx_seq_one_letter_code
_entity_poly.pdbx_strand_id
1 'polypeptide(L)'
;MNRRRQRSLRRLKNQLKRIGILLALLIAVILMICGCLYIGEHLFKKDKQSDSKKDPDETNISGDVQPNPDQTVTDPVLDLETQILNTYNYQYAKPNASGIHIVLDAGHGGVDGGTQAGEILEKDVNLTITKKVQTLLEEAGATVTMTRETDDYVDLADRTRIGNQASANLFLSLHCNSYEDDSSITGLEVYYHKNSDISKQYAEAVTQALKDTQTIRIREASKQNMQVLRNSSNPAIMIEMGFLSNPEECANLTDPLYQEFISRMIVEKVISIL
;
A
#
# COMPACT_ATOMS: atom_id res chain seq x y z
N MET A 1 24.12 18.33 49.45
CA MET A 1 24.24 17.96 48.03
C MET A 1 23.04 18.55 47.25
N ASN A 2 23.27 19.40 46.24
CA ASN A 2 22.26 20.29 45.63
C ASN A 2 21.23 19.47 44.81
N ARG A 3 19.94 19.73 45.00
CA ARG A 3 18.79 19.02 44.31
C ARG A 3 18.94 18.94 42.78
N ARG A 4 19.61 19.90 42.16
CA ARG A 4 19.93 19.89 40.70
C ARG A 4 20.90 18.74 40.35
N ARG A 5 21.91 18.47 41.15
CA ARG A 5 22.91 17.40 40.93
C ARG A 5 22.29 16.00 41.09
N GLN A 6 21.32 15.83 41.98
CA GLN A 6 20.57 14.57 42.12
C GLN A 6 19.65 14.28 40.91
N ARG A 7 19.02 15.32 40.35
CA ARG A 7 18.19 15.16 39.15
C ARG A 7 19.01 14.80 37.90
N SER A 8 20.19 15.38 37.73
CA SER A 8 21.08 15.05 36.61
C SER A 8 21.62 13.61 36.71
N LEU A 9 21.98 13.15 37.90
CA LEU A 9 22.41 11.77 38.14
C LEU A 9 21.30 10.73 37.86
N ARG A 10 20.05 11.05 38.21
CA ARG A 10 18.92 10.17 37.89
C ARG A 10 18.67 10.10 36.39
N ARG A 11 18.77 11.22 35.65
CA ARG A 11 18.64 11.25 34.18
C ARG A 11 19.75 10.42 33.53
N LEU A 12 21.00 10.57 33.96
CA LEU A 12 22.13 9.81 33.44
C LEU A 12 21.96 8.30 33.70
N LYS A 13 21.52 7.89 34.89
CA LYS A 13 21.24 6.48 35.20
C LYS A 13 20.12 5.91 34.30
N ASN A 14 19.08 6.68 33.99
CA ASN A 14 18.00 6.23 33.11
C ASN A 14 18.46 6.13 31.65
N GLN A 15 19.32 7.05 31.18
CA GLN A 15 19.92 6.95 29.85
C GLN A 15 20.83 5.72 29.73
N LEU A 16 21.68 5.45 30.74
CA LEU A 16 22.55 4.27 30.76
C LEU A 16 21.73 2.96 30.76
N LYS A 17 20.59 2.91 31.48
CA LYS A 17 19.69 1.75 31.43
C LYS A 17 19.10 1.54 30.05
N ARG A 18 18.67 2.63 29.35
CA ARG A 18 18.13 2.53 27.99
C ARG A 18 19.17 2.05 26.99
N ILE A 19 20.41 2.55 27.08
CA ILE A 19 21.53 2.10 26.24
C ILE A 19 21.83 0.62 26.49
N GLY A 20 21.81 0.15 27.74
CA GLY A 20 22.01 -1.26 28.09
C GLY A 20 20.91 -2.18 27.50
N ILE A 21 19.65 -1.74 27.50
CA ILE A 21 18.55 -2.48 26.90
C ILE A 21 18.71 -2.55 25.36
N LEU A 22 19.07 -1.45 24.70
CA LEU A 22 19.29 -1.41 23.25
C LEU A 22 20.47 -2.32 22.83
N LEU A 23 21.56 -2.33 23.59
CA LEU A 23 22.69 -3.24 23.36
C LEU A 23 22.31 -4.71 23.55
N ALA A 24 21.50 -5.04 24.55
CA ALA A 24 21.03 -6.40 24.75
C ALA A 24 20.11 -6.88 23.60
N LEU A 25 19.23 -6.00 23.08
CA LEU A 25 18.38 -6.28 21.92
C LEU A 25 19.22 -6.50 20.66
N LEU A 26 20.24 -5.66 20.43
CA LEU A 26 21.15 -5.81 19.29
C LEU A 26 21.89 -7.15 19.32
N ILE A 27 22.40 -7.55 20.49
CA ILE A 27 23.05 -8.85 20.66
C ILE A 27 22.07 -10.00 20.38
N ALA A 28 20.82 -9.91 20.85
CA ALA A 28 19.81 -10.93 20.59
C ALA A 28 19.50 -11.07 19.08
N VAL A 29 19.42 -9.96 18.35
CA VAL A 29 19.23 -9.96 16.89
C VAL A 29 20.42 -10.61 16.17
N ILE A 30 21.65 -10.28 16.56
CA ILE A 30 22.87 -10.86 15.98
C ILE A 30 22.91 -12.38 16.23
N LEU A 31 22.56 -12.85 17.43
CA LEU A 31 22.52 -14.28 17.75
C LEU A 31 21.43 -15.00 16.93
N MET A 32 20.28 -14.37 16.69
CA MET A 32 19.22 -14.93 15.87
C MET A 32 19.67 -15.07 14.41
N ILE A 33 20.32 -14.05 13.84
CA ILE A 33 20.87 -14.08 12.47
C ILE A 33 21.94 -15.17 12.34
N CYS A 34 22.88 -15.26 13.29
CA CYS A 34 23.91 -16.30 13.30
C CYS A 34 23.30 -17.70 13.43
N GLY A 35 22.24 -17.85 14.24
CA GLY A 35 21.51 -19.12 14.36
C GLY A 35 20.84 -19.53 13.05
N CYS A 36 20.20 -18.60 12.33
CA CYS A 36 19.60 -18.87 11.02
C CYS A 36 20.64 -19.26 9.98
N LEU A 37 21.80 -18.59 9.95
CA LEU A 37 22.90 -18.92 9.03
C LEU A 37 23.49 -20.32 9.33
N TYR A 38 23.67 -20.66 10.61
CA TYR A 38 24.17 -21.97 11.02
C TYR A 38 23.21 -23.13 10.63
N ILE A 39 21.90 -22.91 10.79
CA ILE A 39 20.87 -23.89 10.39
C ILE A 39 20.84 -24.04 8.86
N GLY A 40 20.96 -22.93 8.13
CA GLY A 40 21.02 -22.93 6.65
C GLY A 40 22.19 -23.74 6.12
N GLU A 41 23.42 -23.57 6.66
CA GLU A 41 24.60 -24.34 6.28
C GLU A 41 24.49 -25.84 6.63
N HIS A 42 23.83 -26.18 7.74
CA HIS A 42 23.64 -27.58 8.13
C HIS A 42 22.59 -28.31 7.28
N LEU A 43 21.53 -27.63 6.84
CA LEU A 43 20.53 -28.21 5.93
C LEU A 43 21.12 -28.42 4.53
N PHE A 44 21.94 -27.50 4.02
CA PHE A 44 22.60 -27.64 2.70
C PHE A 44 23.66 -28.75 2.65
N LYS A 45 24.28 -29.13 3.80
CA LYS A 45 25.25 -30.22 3.87
C LYS A 45 24.61 -31.63 3.91
N LYS A 46 23.33 -31.72 4.29
CA LYS A 46 22.62 -33.01 4.37
C LYS A 46 22.19 -33.57 3.02
N ASP A 47 21.96 -32.67 2.03
CA ASP A 47 21.54 -33.10 0.68
C ASP A 47 22.69 -33.50 -0.24
N LYS A 48 23.98 -33.38 0.19
CA LYS A 48 25.15 -33.75 -0.62
C LYS A 48 25.75 -35.15 -0.27
N GLN A 49 25.16 -35.90 0.65
CA GLN A 49 25.77 -37.17 1.14
C GLN A 49 24.95 -38.41 0.85
N SER A 50 23.98 -38.40 -0.07
CA SER A 50 23.23 -39.57 -0.45
C SER A 50 23.25 -39.85 -1.97
N ASP A 51 24.41 -39.84 -2.61
CA ASP A 51 24.57 -40.47 -3.92
C ASP A 51 26.03 -40.88 -4.16
N SER A 52 26.38 -42.09 -3.72
CA SER A 52 27.44 -42.88 -4.34
C SER A 52 27.33 -44.33 -3.88
N LYS A 53 26.74 -45.21 -4.70
CA LYS A 53 27.14 -46.59 -5.00
C LYS A 53 26.01 -47.37 -5.65
N LYS A 54 26.10 -47.66 -6.92
CA LYS A 54 26.45 -48.92 -7.58
C LYS A 54 25.94 -48.98 -9.02
N ASP A 55 26.86 -49.13 -9.94
CA ASP A 55 26.67 -49.75 -11.26
C ASP A 55 26.91 -51.26 -11.14
N PRO A 56 26.67 -52.10 -12.16
CA PRO A 56 26.01 -51.92 -13.46
C PRO A 56 24.96 -53.00 -13.79
N ASP A 57 24.04 -52.80 -14.74
CA ASP A 57 23.81 -53.76 -15.84
C ASP A 57 23.09 -53.08 -17.02
N GLU A 58 23.57 -53.39 -18.23
CA GLU A 58 23.09 -52.91 -19.52
C GLU A 58 21.74 -53.57 -19.88
N THR A 59 20.80 -52.78 -20.41
CA THR A 59 20.01 -53.19 -21.58
C THR A 59 19.43 -51.95 -22.30
N ASN A 60 19.76 -51.87 -23.61
CA ASN A 60 19.22 -50.98 -24.63
C ASN A 60 17.69 -50.99 -24.68
N ILE A 61 17.05 -49.81 -24.65
CA ILE A 61 15.82 -49.54 -25.44
C ILE A 61 15.86 -48.09 -25.89
N SER A 62 16.02 -47.91 -27.22
CA SER A 62 15.78 -46.65 -27.92
C SER A 62 14.29 -46.28 -27.85
N GLY A 63 14.00 -45.15 -27.31
CA GLY A 63 12.67 -44.53 -27.31
C GLY A 63 12.81 -43.00 -27.38
N ASP A 64 12.55 -42.46 -28.57
CA ASP A 64 12.40 -41.03 -28.80
C ASP A 64 11.40 -40.45 -27.81
N VAL A 65 11.88 -39.68 -26.83
CA VAL A 65 11.00 -38.83 -26.00
C VAL A 65 10.90 -37.50 -26.70
N GLN A 66 9.83 -37.30 -27.45
CA GLN A 66 9.40 -35.95 -27.87
C GLN A 66 9.06 -35.12 -26.63
N PRO A 67 9.43 -33.81 -26.59
CA PRO A 67 9.05 -32.93 -25.51
C PRO A 67 7.54 -32.75 -25.52
N ASN A 68 6.92 -33.03 -24.37
CA ASN A 68 5.50 -32.76 -24.10
C ASN A 68 5.21 -31.26 -24.19
N PRO A 69 4.34 -30.77 -25.09
CA PRO A 69 4.07 -29.35 -25.28
C PRO A 69 3.10 -28.78 -24.24
N ASP A 70 2.83 -29.45 -23.12
CA ASP A 70 1.82 -29.03 -22.14
C ASP A 70 2.43 -28.76 -20.76
N GLN A 71 3.53 -27.99 -20.71
CA GLN A 71 3.86 -27.21 -19.52
C GLN A 71 3.30 -25.80 -19.76
N THR A 72 2.06 -25.60 -19.33
CA THR A 72 1.49 -24.26 -19.17
C THR A 72 2.40 -23.51 -18.21
N VAL A 73 3.20 -22.60 -18.76
CA VAL A 73 3.85 -21.55 -18.00
C VAL A 73 2.71 -20.73 -17.41
N THR A 74 2.41 -20.90 -16.14
CA THR A 74 1.45 -20.06 -15.43
C THR A 74 1.95 -18.65 -15.48
N ASP A 75 1.20 -17.80 -16.18
CA ASP A 75 1.48 -16.36 -16.27
C ASP A 75 1.49 -15.78 -14.84
N PRO A 76 2.57 -15.08 -14.41
CA PRO A 76 2.64 -14.46 -13.08
C PRO A 76 1.47 -13.47 -12.82
N VAL A 77 0.86 -12.91 -13.86
CA VAL A 77 -0.32 -12.05 -13.74
C VAL A 77 -1.56 -12.85 -13.35
N LEU A 78 -1.74 -14.07 -13.88
CA LEU A 78 -2.84 -14.97 -13.48
C LEU A 78 -2.69 -15.43 -12.04
N ASP A 79 -1.47 -15.63 -11.55
CA ASP A 79 -1.20 -15.99 -10.16
C ASP A 79 -1.63 -14.85 -9.21
N LEU A 80 -1.33 -13.59 -9.53
CA LEU A 80 -1.70 -12.44 -8.71
C LEU A 80 -3.24 -12.25 -8.62
N GLU A 81 -3.96 -12.38 -9.72
CA GLU A 81 -5.43 -12.28 -9.74
C GLU A 81 -6.06 -13.41 -8.91
N THR A 82 -5.52 -14.61 -9.01
CA THR A 82 -5.93 -15.76 -8.21
C THR A 82 -5.65 -15.55 -6.72
N GLN A 83 -4.51 -14.98 -6.36
CA GLN A 83 -4.19 -14.64 -4.97
C GLN A 83 -5.16 -13.60 -4.41
N ILE A 84 -5.45 -12.54 -5.15
CA ILE A 84 -6.41 -11.50 -4.74
C ILE A 84 -7.81 -12.11 -4.56
N LEU A 85 -8.28 -12.92 -5.51
CA LEU A 85 -9.58 -13.58 -5.42
C LEU A 85 -9.68 -14.48 -4.18
N ASN A 86 -8.66 -15.30 -3.95
CA ASN A 86 -8.65 -16.25 -2.83
C ASN A 86 -8.52 -15.56 -1.47
N THR A 87 -7.77 -14.43 -1.40
CA THR A 87 -7.52 -13.74 -0.13
C THR A 87 -8.63 -12.78 0.24
N TYR A 88 -9.14 -12.01 -0.75
CA TYR A 88 -10.10 -10.93 -0.51
C TYR A 88 -11.49 -11.20 -1.07
N ASN A 89 -11.71 -12.36 -1.70
CA ASN A 89 -12.95 -12.70 -2.42
C ASN A 89 -13.36 -11.60 -3.42
N TYR A 90 -12.35 -11.03 -4.11
CA TYR A 90 -12.53 -9.92 -5.03
C TYR A 90 -12.03 -10.28 -6.43
N GLN A 91 -12.92 -10.17 -7.40
CA GLN A 91 -12.61 -10.36 -8.82
C GLN A 91 -12.60 -8.99 -9.51
N TYR A 92 -11.43 -8.56 -9.96
CA TYR A 92 -11.27 -7.30 -10.67
C TYR A 92 -11.91 -7.37 -12.06
N ALA A 93 -12.81 -6.43 -12.33
CA ALA A 93 -13.34 -6.21 -13.66
C ALA A 93 -12.68 -4.94 -14.24
N LYS A 94 -11.68 -5.12 -15.11
CA LYS A 94 -10.97 -4.00 -15.74
C LYS A 94 -11.96 -3.06 -16.42
N PRO A 95 -12.11 -1.80 -15.99
CA PRO A 95 -13.04 -0.87 -16.61
C PRO A 95 -12.49 -0.35 -17.94
N ASN A 96 -13.36 0.27 -18.73
CA ASN A 96 -12.95 1.09 -19.89
C ASN A 96 -12.97 2.56 -19.46
N ALA A 97 -11.81 3.19 -19.43
CA ALA A 97 -11.64 4.59 -19.03
C ALA A 97 -11.25 5.51 -20.21
N SER A 98 -11.51 5.06 -21.46
CA SER A 98 -11.17 5.85 -22.66
C SER A 98 -11.91 7.18 -22.67
N GLY A 99 -11.16 8.28 -22.83
CA GLY A 99 -11.70 9.64 -22.83
C GLY A 99 -11.87 10.25 -21.43
N ILE A 100 -11.56 9.50 -20.37
CA ILE A 100 -11.56 10.01 -18.99
C ILE A 100 -10.17 10.56 -18.66
N HIS A 101 -10.14 11.74 -18.06
CA HIS A 101 -8.93 12.36 -17.50
C HIS A 101 -9.04 12.47 -16.00
N ILE A 102 -8.09 11.90 -15.26
CA ILE A 102 -8.03 11.94 -13.80
C ILE A 102 -6.75 12.62 -13.34
N VAL A 103 -6.88 13.55 -12.42
CA VAL A 103 -5.73 14.04 -11.64
C VAL A 103 -5.61 13.16 -10.40
N LEU A 104 -4.46 12.50 -10.23
CA LEU A 104 -4.11 11.75 -9.05
C LEU A 104 -3.21 12.57 -8.14
N ASP A 105 -3.62 12.71 -6.90
CA ASP A 105 -2.88 13.40 -5.85
C ASP A 105 -2.42 12.40 -4.80
N ALA A 106 -1.12 12.09 -4.80
CA ALA A 106 -0.51 11.32 -3.72
C ALA A 106 -0.25 12.24 -2.53
N GLY A 107 -1.01 12.09 -1.45
CA GLY A 107 -0.92 12.95 -0.26
C GLY A 107 0.48 13.03 0.33
N HIS A 108 0.83 14.19 0.92
CA HIS A 108 2.13 14.46 1.54
C HIS A 108 3.32 14.36 0.56
N GLY A 109 4.55 14.23 1.06
CA GLY A 109 5.77 14.08 0.26
C GLY A 109 6.93 14.94 0.74
N GLY A 110 8.17 14.52 0.49
CA GLY A 110 9.39 15.21 0.88
C GLY A 110 9.47 15.40 2.39
N VAL A 111 9.52 16.65 2.83
CA VAL A 111 9.60 17.03 4.26
C VAL A 111 8.28 16.83 5.02
N ASP A 112 7.16 16.70 4.32
CA ASP A 112 5.86 16.38 4.91
C ASP A 112 5.64 14.86 4.89
N GLY A 113 5.87 14.20 6.01
CA GLY A 113 5.71 12.75 6.15
C GLY A 113 4.26 12.28 6.24
N GLY A 114 3.31 13.19 6.51
CA GLY A 114 1.96 12.81 6.92
C GLY A 114 1.96 12.15 8.31
N THR A 115 0.97 11.31 8.58
CA THR A 115 0.95 10.53 9.81
C THR A 115 2.03 9.44 9.81
N GLN A 116 2.40 8.97 11.01
CA GLN A 116 3.49 7.99 11.17
C GLN A 116 3.07 6.86 12.11
N ALA A 117 3.34 5.62 11.68
CA ALA A 117 3.18 4.41 12.47
C ALA A 117 4.51 3.65 12.55
N GLY A 118 5.25 3.82 13.66
CA GLY A 118 6.62 3.30 13.78
C GLY A 118 7.57 3.94 12.76
N GLU A 119 8.11 3.16 11.84
CA GLU A 119 8.96 3.65 10.74
C GLU A 119 8.16 3.91 9.45
N ILE A 120 6.88 3.59 9.43
CA ILE A 120 6.01 3.76 8.27
C ILE A 120 5.54 5.20 8.21
N LEU A 121 5.77 5.87 7.07
CA LEU A 121 5.30 7.22 6.79
C LEU A 121 4.13 7.17 5.81
N GLU A 122 3.10 7.95 6.06
CA GLU A 122 1.92 8.05 5.21
C GLU A 122 2.28 8.41 3.75
N LYS A 123 3.19 9.36 3.56
CA LYS A 123 3.66 9.79 2.23
C LYS A 123 4.14 8.65 1.33
N ASP A 124 4.79 7.62 1.92
CA ASP A 124 5.37 6.50 1.19
C ASP A 124 4.29 5.50 0.79
N VAL A 125 3.35 5.22 1.69
CA VAL A 125 2.17 4.39 1.41
C VAL A 125 1.30 5.04 0.34
N ASN A 126 1.01 6.34 0.49
CA ASN A 126 0.22 7.10 -0.48
C ASN A 126 0.85 7.06 -1.87
N LEU A 127 2.16 7.33 -1.99
CA LEU A 127 2.83 7.32 -3.29
C LEU A 127 2.81 5.92 -3.93
N THR A 128 3.08 4.88 -3.14
CA THR A 128 3.11 3.49 -3.63
C THR A 128 1.76 3.08 -4.20
N ILE A 129 0.67 3.30 -3.47
CA ILE A 129 -0.69 2.95 -3.92
C ILE A 129 -1.12 3.84 -5.08
N THR A 130 -0.83 5.16 -5.03
CA THR A 130 -1.22 6.08 -6.11
C THR A 130 -0.55 5.71 -7.44
N LYS A 131 0.70 5.24 -7.42
CA LYS A 131 1.39 4.75 -8.64
C LYS A 131 0.76 3.48 -9.21
N LYS A 132 0.29 2.56 -8.36
CA LYS A 132 -0.47 1.39 -8.82
C LYS A 132 -1.79 1.81 -9.45
N VAL A 133 -2.51 2.74 -8.82
CA VAL A 133 -3.75 3.33 -9.35
C VAL A 133 -3.50 4.03 -10.70
N GLN A 134 -2.40 4.79 -10.84
CA GLN A 134 -1.99 5.40 -12.11
C GLN A 134 -1.85 4.34 -13.21
N THR A 135 -1.04 3.31 -12.97
CA THR A 135 -0.80 2.23 -13.95
C THR A 135 -2.13 1.58 -14.38
N LEU A 136 -2.99 1.23 -13.43
CA LEU A 136 -4.28 0.59 -13.72
C LEU A 136 -5.23 1.49 -14.51
N LEU A 137 -5.25 2.80 -14.23
CA LEU A 137 -6.05 3.78 -14.97
C LEU A 137 -5.53 3.95 -16.40
N GLU A 138 -4.22 4.06 -16.58
CA GLU A 138 -3.59 4.17 -17.91
C GLU A 138 -3.82 2.90 -18.73
N GLU A 139 -3.71 1.72 -18.14
CA GLU A 139 -4.06 0.45 -18.76
C GLU A 139 -5.55 0.35 -19.13
N ALA A 140 -6.42 1.01 -18.38
CA ALA A 140 -7.85 1.11 -18.68
C ALA A 140 -8.16 2.14 -19.79
N GLY A 141 -7.17 2.93 -20.24
CA GLY A 141 -7.27 3.92 -21.30
C GLY A 141 -7.52 5.36 -20.82
N ALA A 142 -7.41 5.63 -19.53
CA ALA A 142 -7.51 6.98 -18.99
C ALA A 142 -6.26 7.82 -19.29
N THR A 143 -6.44 9.14 -19.36
CA THR A 143 -5.34 10.11 -19.21
C THR A 143 -5.15 10.39 -17.74
N VAL A 144 -3.91 10.34 -17.26
CA VAL A 144 -3.59 10.60 -15.85
C VAL A 144 -2.61 11.77 -15.72
N THR A 145 -2.88 12.68 -14.80
CA THR A 145 -1.95 13.73 -14.37
C THR A 145 -1.65 13.53 -12.89
N MET A 146 -0.37 13.36 -12.54
CA MET A 146 0.06 13.21 -11.14
C MET A 146 0.42 14.56 -10.54
N THR A 147 0.10 14.79 -9.25
CA THR A 147 0.61 15.96 -8.52
C THR A 147 2.07 15.80 -8.13
N ARG A 148 2.52 14.56 -7.88
CA ARG A 148 3.92 14.15 -7.70
C ARG A 148 4.13 12.71 -8.12
N GLU A 149 5.30 12.40 -8.66
CA GLU A 149 5.69 11.04 -9.07
C GLU A 149 6.82 10.44 -8.21
N THR A 150 7.44 11.28 -7.38
CA THR A 150 8.55 10.93 -6.51
C THR A 150 8.28 11.43 -5.08
N ASP A 151 9.22 11.24 -4.16
CA ASP A 151 9.10 11.75 -2.79
C ASP A 151 9.38 13.27 -2.73
N ASP A 152 8.68 14.04 -3.56
CA ASP A 152 8.78 15.49 -3.58
C ASP A 152 7.72 16.12 -2.67
N TYR A 153 8.11 17.24 -2.03
CA TYR A 153 7.15 18.11 -1.35
C TYR A 153 6.42 18.97 -2.36
N VAL A 154 5.10 18.83 -2.42
CA VAL A 154 4.21 19.69 -3.22
C VAL A 154 3.23 20.34 -2.26
N ASP A 155 3.21 21.67 -2.19
CA ASP A 155 2.27 22.36 -1.31
C ASP A 155 0.82 22.26 -1.79
N LEU A 156 -0.13 22.52 -0.88
CA LEU A 156 -1.56 22.34 -1.15
C LEU A 156 -2.08 23.25 -2.26
N ALA A 157 -1.48 24.44 -2.46
CA ALA A 157 -1.87 25.34 -3.53
C ALA A 157 -1.37 24.87 -4.88
N ASP A 158 -0.16 24.32 -4.95
CA ASP A 158 0.39 23.73 -6.17
C ASP A 158 -0.36 22.46 -6.59
N ARG A 159 -0.75 21.58 -5.66
CA ARG A 159 -1.61 20.42 -5.96
C ARG A 159 -2.90 20.84 -6.65
N THR A 160 -3.59 21.84 -6.08
CA THR A 160 -4.83 22.35 -6.68
C THR A 160 -4.58 23.09 -7.98
N ARG A 161 -3.46 23.81 -8.13
CA ARG A 161 -3.09 24.48 -9.38
C ARG A 161 -2.85 23.46 -10.51
N ILE A 162 -2.10 22.36 -10.25
CA ILE A 162 -1.91 21.25 -11.21
C ILE A 162 -3.25 20.69 -11.63
N GLY A 163 -4.12 20.36 -10.67
CA GLY A 163 -5.45 19.82 -10.94
C GLY A 163 -6.32 20.77 -11.77
N ASN A 164 -6.36 22.04 -11.41
CA ASN A 164 -7.19 23.03 -12.09
C ASN A 164 -6.72 23.33 -13.53
N GLN A 165 -5.41 23.23 -13.80
CA GLN A 165 -4.86 23.37 -15.15
C GLN A 165 -5.15 22.15 -16.04
N ALA A 166 -5.30 20.98 -15.46
CA ALA A 166 -5.55 19.75 -16.19
C ALA A 166 -6.97 19.65 -16.77
N SER A 167 -7.94 20.40 -16.23
CA SER A 167 -9.36 20.32 -16.64
C SER A 167 -9.88 18.86 -16.67
N ALA A 168 -9.66 18.12 -15.60
CA ALA A 168 -9.94 16.70 -15.49
C ALA A 168 -11.41 16.41 -15.14
N ASN A 169 -11.86 15.17 -15.42
CA ASN A 169 -13.16 14.68 -14.99
C ASN A 169 -13.22 14.52 -13.45
N LEU A 170 -12.08 14.19 -12.83
CA LEU A 170 -11.98 14.01 -11.38
C LEU A 170 -10.59 14.38 -10.89
N PHE A 171 -10.53 15.09 -9.76
CA PHE A 171 -9.35 15.20 -8.90
C PHE A 171 -9.51 14.16 -7.77
N LEU A 172 -8.65 13.14 -7.75
CA LEU A 172 -8.66 12.05 -6.79
C LEU A 172 -7.42 12.12 -5.91
N SER A 173 -7.60 12.47 -4.65
CA SER A 173 -6.52 12.50 -3.64
C SER A 173 -6.54 11.21 -2.83
N LEU A 174 -5.37 10.59 -2.64
CA LEU A 174 -5.22 9.34 -1.89
C LEU A 174 -4.37 9.58 -0.66
N HIS A 175 -4.91 9.21 0.50
CA HIS A 175 -4.34 9.39 1.82
C HIS A 175 -4.54 8.16 2.70
N CYS A 176 -3.83 8.12 3.83
CA CYS A 176 -4.09 7.20 4.94
C CYS A 176 -4.44 8.02 6.19
N ASN A 177 -5.51 7.64 6.85
CA ASN A 177 -5.99 8.29 8.04
C ASN A 177 -5.19 7.88 9.30
N SER A 178 -5.40 8.62 10.38
CA SER A 178 -4.89 8.28 11.72
C SER A 178 -5.83 8.80 12.77
N TYR A 179 -5.98 8.05 13.88
CA TYR A 179 -6.68 8.48 15.06
C TYR A 179 -5.92 8.03 16.30
N GLU A 180 -5.14 8.95 16.90
CA GLU A 180 -4.19 8.63 17.98
C GLU A 180 -4.86 8.18 19.28
N ASP A 181 -6.08 8.68 19.57
CA ASP A 181 -6.79 8.41 20.82
C ASP A 181 -7.43 7.01 20.88
N ASP A 182 -7.66 6.36 19.72
CA ASP A 182 -8.28 5.04 19.65
C ASP A 182 -7.81 4.26 18.42
N SER A 183 -6.86 3.36 18.62
CA SER A 183 -6.32 2.49 17.57
C SER A 183 -7.29 1.41 17.07
N SER A 184 -8.48 1.28 17.66
CA SER A 184 -9.52 0.36 17.15
C SER A 184 -10.31 0.92 15.97
N ILE A 185 -10.15 2.20 15.66
CA ILE A 185 -10.81 2.86 14.52
C ILE A 185 -10.27 2.28 13.22
N THR A 186 -11.18 1.86 12.31
CA THR A 186 -10.88 1.22 11.02
C THR A 186 -11.83 1.69 9.93
N GLY A 187 -11.46 1.43 8.69
CA GLY A 187 -12.31 1.53 7.51
C GLY A 187 -11.92 2.65 6.56
N LEU A 188 -12.09 2.40 5.26
CA LEU A 188 -11.90 3.37 4.20
C LEU A 188 -12.97 4.47 4.28
N GLU A 189 -12.57 5.71 4.07
CA GLU A 189 -13.46 6.89 4.06
C GLU A 189 -13.33 7.65 2.75
N VAL A 190 -14.43 8.25 2.27
CA VAL A 190 -14.42 9.12 1.08
C VAL A 190 -14.86 10.52 1.50
N TYR A 191 -14.01 11.50 1.21
CA TYR A 191 -14.26 12.90 1.59
C TYR A 191 -14.56 13.76 0.38
N TYR A 192 -15.43 14.75 0.58
CA TYR A 192 -15.78 15.79 -0.39
C TYR A 192 -15.92 17.18 0.28
N HIS A 193 -15.82 18.22 -0.50
CA HIS A 193 -16.07 19.57 0.02
C HIS A 193 -17.56 19.93 -0.03
N LYS A 194 -18.08 20.48 1.07
CA LYS A 194 -19.51 20.77 1.29
C LYS A 194 -20.17 21.69 0.24
N ASN A 195 -19.38 22.49 -0.48
CA ASN A 195 -19.88 23.47 -1.47
C ASN A 195 -19.80 22.93 -2.91
N SER A 196 -19.55 21.64 -3.11
CA SER A 196 -19.51 20.98 -4.42
C SER A 196 -20.52 19.84 -4.44
N ASP A 197 -21.67 20.08 -5.06
CA ASP A 197 -22.72 19.06 -5.17
C ASP A 197 -22.28 17.89 -6.04
N ILE A 198 -21.48 18.13 -7.10
CA ILE A 198 -20.96 17.06 -7.96
C ILE A 198 -19.92 16.20 -7.23
N SER A 199 -19.02 16.83 -6.44
CA SER A 199 -18.07 16.07 -5.63
C SER A 199 -18.77 15.24 -4.56
N LYS A 200 -19.86 15.75 -3.99
CA LYS A 200 -20.72 15.01 -3.06
C LYS A 200 -21.33 13.78 -3.74
N GLN A 201 -21.94 13.96 -4.91
CA GLN A 201 -22.54 12.86 -5.68
C GLN A 201 -21.50 11.79 -6.00
N TYR A 202 -20.29 12.17 -6.44
CA TYR A 202 -19.22 11.24 -6.73
C TYR A 202 -18.75 10.51 -5.47
N ALA A 203 -18.54 11.23 -4.37
CA ALA A 203 -18.12 10.60 -3.11
C ALA A 203 -19.15 9.59 -2.59
N GLU A 204 -20.45 9.93 -2.63
CA GLU A 204 -21.54 9.03 -2.22
C GLU A 204 -21.64 7.81 -3.14
N ALA A 205 -21.53 8.00 -4.46
CA ALA A 205 -21.59 6.92 -5.44
C ALA A 205 -20.39 5.97 -5.33
N VAL A 206 -19.16 6.49 -5.22
CA VAL A 206 -17.95 5.68 -4.98
C VAL A 206 -18.06 4.91 -3.67
N THR A 207 -18.50 5.57 -2.59
CA THR A 207 -18.70 4.93 -1.28
C THR A 207 -19.67 3.76 -1.38
N GLN A 208 -20.80 3.93 -2.08
CA GLN A 208 -21.78 2.87 -2.25
C GLN A 208 -21.19 1.72 -3.09
N ALA A 209 -20.53 2.04 -4.22
CA ALA A 209 -19.90 1.03 -5.08
C ALA A 209 -18.80 0.23 -4.37
N LEU A 210 -18.05 0.88 -3.44
CA LEU A 210 -17.07 0.21 -2.59
C LEU A 210 -17.75 -0.69 -1.55
N LYS A 211 -18.84 -0.24 -0.91
CA LYS A 211 -19.61 -1.04 0.06
C LYS A 211 -20.21 -2.30 -0.58
N ASP A 212 -20.64 -2.21 -1.82
CA ASP A 212 -21.23 -3.33 -2.55
C ASP A 212 -20.24 -4.49 -2.80
N THR A 213 -18.93 -4.24 -2.68
CA THR A 213 -17.90 -5.29 -2.75
C THR A 213 -17.93 -6.21 -1.52
N GLN A 214 -18.33 -5.72 -0.36
CA GLN A 214 -18.36 -6.44 0.92
C GLN A 214 -17.00 -7.04 1.35
N THR A 215 -15.90 -6.49 0.84
CA THR A 215 -14.55 -7.05 1.04
C THR A 215 -13.82 -6.45 2.24
N ILE A 216 -13.97 -5.14 2.45
CA ILE A 216 -13.38 -4.40 3.57
C ILE A 216 -14.42 -3.45 4.18
N ARG A 217 -14.11 -2.93 5.36
CA ARG A 217 -14.97 -1.94 6.01
C ARG A 217 -14.91 -0.61 5.25
N ILE A 218 -16.05 -0.14 4.76
CA ILE A 218 -16.24 1.17 4.13
C ILE A 218 -17.14 2.02 5.02
N ARG A 219 -16.67 3.22 5.37
CA ARG A 219 -17.43 4.19 6.17
C ARG A 219 -18.30 5.05 5.26
N GLU A 220 -19.18 5.87 5.85
CA GLU A 220 -20.00 6.79 5.05
C GLU A 220 -19.17 7.92 4.44
N ALA A 221 -19.56 8.36 3.23
CA ALA A 221 -18.96 9.57 2.65
C ALA A 221 -19.21 10.77 3.57
N SER A 222 -18.18 11.58 3.78
CA SER A 222 -18.28 12.71 4.68
C SER A 222 -17.72 14.01 4.11
N LYS A 223 -18.29 15.14 4.57
CA LYS A 223 -17.83 16.47 4.17
C LYS A 223 -16.62 16.89 4.99
N GLN A 224 -15.56 17.35 4.29
CA GLN A 224 -14.35 17.86 4.91
C GLN A 224 -13.97 19.21 4.29
N ASN A 225 -13.31 20.08 5.09
CA ASN A 225 -12.85 21.38 4.62
C ASN A 225 -11.35 21.38 4.29
N MET A 226 -10.92 20.35 3.55
CA MET A 226 -9.53 20.25 3.10
C MET A 226 -9.26 21.18 1.92
N GLN A 227 -8.07 21.76 1.87
CA GLN A 227 -7.73 22.80 0.88
C GLN A 227 -7.79 22.25 -0.54
N VAL A 228 -7.27 21.05 -0.77
CA VAL A 228 -7.27 20.42 -2.10
C VAL A 228 -8.67 20.15 -2.63
N LEU A 229 -9.63 19.82 -1.74
CA LEU A 229 -11.04 19.65 -2.11
C LEU A 229 -11.76 20.99 -2.31
N ARG A 230 -11.48 21.97 -1.44
CA ARG A 230 -12.14 23.29 -1.45
C ARG A 230 -11.76 24.14 -2.65
N ASN A 231 -10.48 24.09 -3.03
CA ASN A 231 -9.91 24.95 -4.06
C ASN A 231 -9.87 24.29 -5.45
N SER A 232 -10.29 23.02 -5.56
CA SER A 232 -10.41 22.35 -6.85
C SER A 232 -11.55 22.96 -7.67
N SER A 233 -11.27 23.28 -8.94
CA SER A 233 -12.29 23.63 -9.95
C SER A 233 -12.89 22.42 -10.64
N ASN A 234 -12.25 21.25 -10.52
CA ASN A 234 -12.76 19.95 -10.97
C ASN A 234 -13.62 19.33 -9.88
N PRO A 235 -14.51 18.37 -10.20
CA PRO A 235 -15.04 17.45 -9.20
C PRO A 235 -13.87 16.83 -8.43
N ALA A 236 -13.94 16.84 -7.09
CA ALA A 236 -12.81 16.44 -6.25
C ALA A 236 -13.27 15.56 -5.08
N ILE A 237 -12.66 14.41 -4.94
CA ILE A 237 -12.83 13.54 -3.77
C ILE A 237 -11.46 13.16 -3.21
N MET A 238 -11.43 12.81 -1.92
CA MET A 238 -10.28 12.22 -1.26
C MET A 238 -10.68 10.87 -0.69
N ILE A 239 -9.84 9.88 -0.87
CA ILE A 239 -10.00 8.56 -0.27
C ILE A 239 -8.95 8.40 0.82
N GLU A 240 -9.40 8.23 2.05
CA GLU A 240 -8.61 7.74 3.17
C GLU A 240 -8.67 6.22 3.13
N MET A 241 -7.59 5.57 2.71
CA MET A 241 -7.56 4.15 2.36
C MET A 241 -7.63 3.21 3.57
N GLY A 242 -7.45 3.74 4.76
CA GLY A 242 -7.48 3.06 6.06
C GLY A 242 -6.69 3.85 7.10
N PHE A 243 -6.65 3.37 8.34
CA PHE A 243 -6.02 4.06 9.48
C PHE A 243 -4.65 3.47 9.79
N LEU A 244 -3.57 4.24 9.58
CA LEU A 244 -2.22 3.82 9.98
C LEU A 244 -2.06 3.67 11.50
N SER A 245 -2.91 4.33 12.30
CA SER A 245 -2.98 4.14 13.76
C SER A 245 -3.55 2.77 14.17
N ASN A 246 -4.26 2.08 13.28
CA ASN A 246 -4.74 0.72 13.53
C ASN A 246 -3.69 -0.30 13.07
N PRO A 247 -3.21 -1.22 13.95
CA PRO A 247 -2.13 -2.14 13.60
C PRO A 247 -2.45 -3.09 12.43
N GLU A 248 -3.70 -3.54 12.32
CA GLU A 248 -4.13 -4.45 11.24
C GLU A 248 -4.21 -3.72 9.90
N GLU A 249 -4.83 -2.53 9.86
CA GLU A 249 -4.89 -1.73 8.63
C GLU A 249 -3.51 -1.22 8.21
N CYS A 250 -2.65 -0.87 9.16
CA CYS A 250 -1.27 -0.49 8.89
C CYS A 250 -0.50 -1.65 8.24
N ALA A 251 -0.64 -2.88 8.76
CA ALA A 251 -0.04 -4.06 8.15
C ALA A 251 -0.58 -4.32 6.74
N ASN A 252 -1.88 -4.22 6.54
CA ASN A 252 -2.53 -4.36 5.23
C ASN A 252 -2.05 -3.28 4.25
N LEU A 253 -2.08 -2.00 4.62
CA LEU A 253 -1.67 -0.88 3.76
C LEU A 253 -0.19 -0.94 3.32
N THR A 254 0.64 -1.70 4.03
CA THR A 254 2.05 -1.94 3.69
C THR A 254 2.29 -3.29 2.99
N ASP A 255 1.29 -4.15 2.93
CA ASP A 255 1.37 -5.44 2.23
C ASP A 255 1.20 -5.27 0.71
N PRO A 256 2.11 -5.77 -0.13
CA PRO A 256 2.04 -5.61 -1.58
C PRO A 256 0.79 -6.19 -2.23
N LEU A 257 0.25 -7.30 -1.72
CA LEU A 257 -0.96 -7.94 -2.26
C LEU A 257 -2.21 -7.10 -1.92
N TYR A 258 -2.28 -6.58 -0.69
CA TYR A 258 -3.36 -5.67 -0.29
C TYR A 258 -3.32 -4.36 -1.09
N GLN A 259 -2.13 -3.78 -1.31
CA GLN A 259 -1.97 -2.58 -2.12
C GLN A 259 -2.46 -2.77 -3.56
N GLU A 260 -2.21 -3.94 -4.13
CA GLU A 260 -2.73 -4.29 -5.45
C GLU A 260 -4.25 -4.44 -5.44
N PHE A 261 -4.78 -5.17 -4.47
CA PHE A 261 -6.22 -5.35 -4.29
C PHE A 261 -6.96 -4.02 -4.13
N ILE A 262 -6.52 -3.14 -3.20
CA ILE A 262 -7.19 -1.86 -2.96
C ILE A 262 -7.08 -0.91 -4.15
N SER A 263 -5.94 -0.93 -4.88
CA SER A 263 -5.76 -0.13 -6.09
C SER A 263 -6.74 -0.54 -7.19
N ARG A 264 -6.91 -1.85 -7.44
CA ARG A 264 -7.88 -2.39 -8.41
C ARG A 264 -9.32 -2.04 -8.04
N MET A 265 -9.65 -2.18 -6.76
CA MET A 265 -10.97 -1.84 -6.24
C MET A 265 -11.28 -0.34 -6.42
N ILE A 266 -10.33 0.55 -6.08
CA ILE A 266 -10.48 1.99 -6.26
C ILE A 266 -10.69 2.33 -7.75
N VAL A 267 -9.84 1.82 -8.64
CA VAL A 267 -9.94 2.10 -10.08
C VAL A 267 -11.27 1.65 -10.65
N GLU A 268 -11.68 0.41 -10.38
CA GLU A 268 -12.96 -0.12 -10.88
C GLU A 268 -14.13 0.72 -10.39
N LYS A 269 -14.18 1.05 -9.10
CA LYS A 269 -15.34 1.76 -8.53
C LYS A 269 -15.35 3.25 -8.86
N VAL A 270 -14.18 3.89 -8.96
CA VAL A 270 -14.10 5.28 -9.42
C VAL A 270 -14.50 5.42 -10.89
N ILE A 271 -14.00 4.55 -11.78
CA ILE A 271 -14.38 4.62 -13.19
C ILE A 271 -15.86 4.29 -13.42
N SER A 272 -16.44 3.41 -12.60
CA SER A 272 -17.84 3.02 -12.75
C SER A 272 -18.85 4.18 -12.55
N ILE A 273 -18.42 5.29 -11.97
CA ILE A 273 -19.28 6.46 -11.68
C ILE A 273 -18.99 7.66 -12.58
N LEU A 274 -17.97 7.60 -13.45
CA LEU A 274 -17.57 8.64 -14.40
C LEU A 274 -18.11 8.33 -15.80
#